data_a3e446af79abe420f0d76525cc6891d3
#
_entry.id   a3e446af79abe420f0d76525cc6891d3
#
_cell.length_a   1.000
_cell.length_b   1.000
_cell.length_c   1.000
_cell.angle_alpha   90.00
_cell.angle_beta   90.00
_cell.angle_gamma   90.00
#
_symmetry.space_group_name_H-M   'P 1'
#
loop_
_entity.id
_entity.type
_entity.pdbx_description
1 polymer ?
#
loop_
_entity_poly.entity_id
_entity_poly.type
_entity_poly.pdbx_seq_one_letter_code
_entity_poly.pdbx_strand_id
1 'polypeptide(L)'
;LKDLRTERKLKLEELSNLTGISKSALGSYEADDYKEINHGNLVILVDFYGVSLDYLLCRTENREQVNTPLMELHLNDETVELLKSGKINNRLLCEIITHGKFERLMTDTEIYIDGHATARFRDMNEGLEEQRLALIQKHRYVDGDLYSETLLAAQLEEEDFFCHITHKTWDSILHDIRK
;
A
#
# COMPACT_ATOMS: atom_id res chain seq x y z
N LEU A 1 5.88 -14.98 -25.10
CA LEU A 1 7.14 -15.71 -25.03
C LEU A 1 8.29 -14.94 -25.67
N LYS A 2 8.13 -14.42 -26.86
CA LYS A 2 9.15 -13.66 -27.59
C LYS A 2 9.71 -12.51 -26.76
N ASP A 3 8.86 -11.76 -26.06
CA ASP A 3 9.26 -10.62 -25.25
C ASP A 3 10.14 -11.04 -24.08
N LEU A 4 9.77 -12.11 -23.35
CA LEU A 4 10.57 -12.68 -22.27
C LEU A 4 11.95 -13.13 -22.72
N ARG A 5 12.05 -13.73 -23.92
CA ARG A 5 13.33 -14.15 -24.49
C ARG A 5 14.19 -12.94 -24.87
N THR A 6 13.58 -11.94 -25.52
CA THR A 6 14.31 -10.73 -25.95
C THR A 6 14.77 -9.88 -24.77
N GLU A 7 14.01 -9.80 -23.69
CA GLU A 7 14.44 -9.17 -22.44
C GLU A 7 15.71 -9.81 -21.88
N ARG A 8 15.80 -11.14 -21.91
CA ARG A 8 17.01 -11.89 -21.50
C ARG A 8 18.11 -11.90 -22.57
N LYS A 9 17.88 -11.20 -23.71
CA LYS A 9 18.81 -11.11 -24.84
C LYS A 9 19.24 -12.48 -25.41
N LEU A 10 18.36 -13.49 -25.28
CA LEU A 10 18.64 -14.86 -25.74
C LEU A 10 18.20 -15.05 -27.20
N LYS A 11 19.00 -15.82 -27.95
CA LYS A 11 18.58 -16.38 -29.25
C LYS A 11 17.75 -17.64 -29.02
N LEU A 12 16.91 -18.02 -30.00
CA LEU A 12 16.10 -19.25 -29.93
C LEU A 12 16.95 -20.52 -29.69
N GLU A 13 18.16 -20.53 -30.21
CA GLU A 13 19.11 -21.64 -30.07
C GLU A 13 19.67 -21.74 -28.64
N GLU A 14 19.97 -20.62 -28.04
CA GLU A 14 20.42 -20.53 -26.66
C GLU A 14 19.30 -20.94 -25.68
N LEU A 15 18.07 -20.46 -25.93
CA LEU A 15 16.91 -20.86 -25.15
C LEU A 15 16.64 -22.37 -25.29
N SER A 16 16.79 -22.94 -26.50
CA SER A 16 16.67 -24.38 -26.74
C SER A 16 17.67 -25.17 -25.90
N ASN A 17 18.93 -24.73 -25.86
CA ASN A 17 19.97 -25.39 -25.07
C ASN A 17 19.73 -25.32 -23.57
N LEU A 18 19.19 -24.19 -23.08
CA LEU A 18 18.94 -23.95 -21.65
C LEU A 18 17.69 -24.68 -21.13
N THR A 19 16.66 -24.81 -21.98
CA THR A 19 15.37 -25.40 -21.60
C THR A 19 15.20 -26.86 -22.02
N GLY A 20 16.03 -27.35 -22.95
CA GLY A 20 15.85 -28.66 -23.57
C GLY A 20 14.69 -28.72 -24.56
N ILE A 21 13.99 -27.64 -24.81
CA ILE A 21 12.88 -27.56 -25.78
C ILE A 21 13.47 -27.32 -27.18
N SER A 22 13.01 -28.05 -28.18
CA SER A 22 13.58 -27.91 -29.54
C SER A 22 13.35 -26.48 -30.10
N LYS A 23 14.34 -25.98 -30.84
CA LYS A 23 14.28 -24.66 -31.51
C LYS A 23 13.04 -24.52 -32.39
N SER A 24 12.61 -25.60 -33.06
CA SER A 24 11.40 -25.62 -33.88
C SER A 24 10.14 -25.43 -33.04
N ALA A 25 10.05 -26.10 -31.89
CA ALA A 25 8.92 -25.93 -30.97
C ALA A 25 8.88 -24.51 -30.40
N LEU A 26 10.02 -23.99 -29.92
CA LEU A 26 10.13 -22.61 -29.41
C LEU A 26 9.73 -21.58 -30.51
N GLY A 27 10.20 -21.77 -31.74
CA GLY A 27 9.83 -20.90 -32.84
C GLY A 27 8.33 -20.92 -33.14
N SER A 28 7.68 -22.10 -33.05
CA SER A 28 6.22 -22.21 -33.23
C SER A 28 5.44 -21.59 -32.06
N TYR A 29 5.98 -21.60 -30.85
CA TYR A 29 5.35 -20.95 -29.67
C TYR A 29 5.47 -19.42 -29.70
N GLU A 30 6.45 -18.87 -30.41
CA GLU A 30 6.65 -17.43 -30.60
C GLU A 30 5.95 -16.89 -31.86
N ALA A 31 5.50 -17.78 -32.75
CA ALA A 31 4.74 -17.39 -33.91
C ALA A 31 3.26 -17.19 -33.54
N ASP A 32 2.57 -16.28 -34.26
CA ASP A 32 1.15 -16.00 -34.04
C ASP A 32 0.21 -17.15 -34.51
N ASP A 33 0.77 -18.24 -35.00
CA ASP A 33 0.03 -19.48 -35.31
C ASP A 33 -0.30 -20.20 -34.00
N TYR A 34 -1.56 -20.21 -33.59
CA TYR A 34 -2.16 -20.90 -32.45
C TYR A 34 -1.81 -22.40 -32.39
N LYS A 35 -0.56 -22.74 -32.11
CA LYS A 35 -0.16 -24.11 -31.87
C LYS A 35 -0.21 -24.40 -30.37
N GLU A 36 -0.84 -25.52 -30.05
CA GLU A 36 -0.88 -26.01 -28.67
C GLU A 36 0.53 -26.17 -28.11
N ILE A 37 0.78 -25.55 -26.97
CA ILE A 37 2.02 -25.71 -26.21
C ILE A 37 1.84 -26.95 -25.31
N ASN A 38 2.75 -27.90 -25.43
CA ASN A 38 2.75 -29.06 -24.54
C ASN A 38 2.85 -28.62 -23.09
N HIS A 39 2.03 -29.23 -22.21
CA HIS A 39 1.99 -28.91 -20.78
C HIS A 39 3.36 -28.96 -20.11
N GLY A 40 4.17 -29.99 -20.43
CA GLY A 40 5.55 -30.10 -19.89
C GLY A 40 6.45 -28.94 -20.31
N ASN A 41 6.32 -28.46 -21.54
CA ASN A 41 7.08 -27.31 -22.03
C ASN A 41 6.61 -26.01 -21.39
N LEU A 42 5.31 -25.87 -21.05
CA LEU A 42 4.79 -24.72 -20.31
C LEU A 42 5.44 -24.63 -18.92
N VAL A 43 5.49 -25.75 -18.19
CA VAL A 43 6.12 -25.81 -16.86
C VAL A 43 7.61 -25.42 -16.94
N ILE A 44 8.34 -25.99 -17.90
CA ILE A 44 9.77 -25.68 -18.11
C ILE A 44 9.97 -24.18 -18.39
N LEU A 45 9.11 -23.58 -19.22
CA LEU A 45 9.22 -22.16 -19.55
C LEU A 45 8.84 -21.24 -18.37
N VAL A 46 7.82 -21.60 -17.59
CA VAL A 46 7.43 -20.91 -16.35
C VAL A 46 8.59 -20.90 -15.37
N ASP A 47 9.19 -22.06 -15.10
CA ASP A 47 10.32 -22.21 -14.17
C ASP A 47 11.56 -21.46 -14.68
N PHE A 48 11.85 -21.59 -15.98
CA PHE A 48 13.01 -20.94 -16.60
C PHE A 48 12.91 -19.40 -16.52
N TYR A 49 11.74 -18.85 -16.84
CA TYR A 49 11.55 -17.39 -16.82
C TYR A 49 11.26 -16.85 -15.41
N GLY A 50 10.87 -17.68 -14.45
CA GLY A 50 10.47 -17.26 -13.11
C GLY A 50 9.16 -16.45 -13.15
N VAL A 51 8.22 -16.85 -14.01
CA VAL A 51 6.92 -16.18 -14.15
C VAL A 51 5.79 -17.15 -13.84
N SER A 52 4.61 -16.65 -13.53
CA SER A 52 3.45 -17.51 -13.34
C SER A 52 2.93 -18.09 -14.67
N LEU A 53 2.22 -19.23 -14.58
CA LEU A 53 1.58 -19.82 -15.76
C LEU A 53 0.52 -18.88 -16.32
N ASP A 54 -0.23 -18.19 -15.50
CA ASP A 54 -1.26 -17.22 -15.93
C ASP A 54 -0.65 -16.02 -16.64
N TYR A 55 0.53 -15.55 -16.21
CA TYR A 55 1.28 -14.53 -16.94
C TYR A 55 1.73 -15.03 -18.31
N LEU A 56 2.27 -16.24 -18.40
CA LEU A 56 2.72 -16.84 -19.65
C LEU A 56 1.56 -17.03 -20.62
N LEU A 57 0.35 -17.29 -20.10
CA LEU A 57 -0.89 -17.45 -20.88
C LEU A 57 -1.63 -16.12 -21.10
N CYS A 58 -1.02 -14.97 -20.76
CA CYS A 58 -1.60 -13.62 -20.89
C CYS A 58 -2.94 -13.44 -20.16
N ARG A 59 -3.15 -14.15 -19.05
CA ARG A 59 -4.33 -14.03 -18.20
C ARG A 59 -4.17 -12.97 -17.11
N THR A 60 -2.94 -12.55 -16.84
CA THR A 60 -2.57 -11.53 -15.84
C THR A 60 -1.38 -10.74 -16.36
N GLU A 61 -1.26 -9.48 -15.92
CA GLU A 61 -0.10 -8.64 -16.16
C GLU A 61 0.98 -8.82 -15.07
N ASN A 62 0.64 -9.50 -13.96
CA ASN A 62 1.56 -9.77 -12.86
C ASN A 62 2.46 -10.95 -13.19
N ARG A 63 3.76 -10.72 -13.31
CA ARG A 63 4.76 -11.75 -13.61
C ARG A 63 4.90 -12.79 -12.52
N GLU A 64 4.96 -12.30 -11.30
CA GLU A 64 5.08 -13.13 -10.10
C GLU A 64 3.69 -13.28 -9.48
N GLN A 65 2.96 -14.28 -9.87
CA GLN A 65 1.87 -14.75 -9.04
C GLN A 65 2.45 -15.72 -8.01
N VAL A 66 2.86 -15.18 -6.91
CA VAL A 66 2.68 -15.93 -5.67
C VAL A 66 1.16 -16.06 -5.57
N ASN A 67 0.59 -17.25 -5.71
CA ASN A 67 -0.79 -17.54 -5.30
C ASN A 67 -0.84 -17.38 -3.78
N THR A 68 -0.80 -16.12 -3.33
CA THR A 68 -1.00 -15.80 -1.93
C THR A 68 -2.45 -16.16 -1.62
N PRO A 69 -2.71 -17.18 -0.81
CA PRO A 69 -4.08 -17.49 -0.41
C PRO A 69 -4.72 -16.22 0.14
N LEU A 70 -5.97 -15.92 -0.21
CA LEU A 70 -6.68 -14.74 0.33
C LEU A 70 -6.64 -14.68 1.86
N MET A 71 -6.55 -15.83 2.51
CA MET A 71 -6.39 -15.93 3.97
C MET A 71 -5.11 -15.27 4.50
N GLU A 72 -4.02 -15.28 3.74
CA GLU A 72 -2.76 -14.62 4.14
C GLU A 72 -2.84 -13.10 4.08
N LEU A 73 -3.81 -12.54 3.34
CA LEU A 73 -4.04 -11.10 3.28
C LEU A 73 -4.82 -10.58 4.49
N HIS A 74 -5.33 -11.48 5.35
CA HIS A 74 -6.13 -11.14 6.54
C HIS A 74 -7.32 -10.22 6.25
N LEU A 75 -7.86 -10.27 5.01
CA LEU A 75 -9.04 -9.52 4.60
C LEU A 75 -10.29 -10.32 4.99
N ASN A 76 -11.30 -9.63 5.52
CA ASN A 76 -12.59 -10.25 5.77
C ASN A 76 -13.40 -10.45 4.46
N ASP A 77 -14.40 -11.32 4.49
CA ASP A 77 -15.20 -11.67 3.31
C ASP A 77 -15.89 -10.43 2.70
N GLU A 78 -16.35 -9.50 3.52
CA GLU A 78 -17.01 -8.27 3.05
C GLU A 78 -16.05 -7.40 2.22
N THR A 79 -14.80 -7.27 2.66
CA THR A 79 -13.77 -6.53 1.92
C THR A 79 -13.48 -7.21 0.58
N VAL A 80 -13.34 -8.53 0.58
CA VAL A 80 -13.09 -9.31 -0.65
C VAL A 80 -14.25 -9.15 -1.65
N GLU A 81 -15.50 -9.27 -1.18
CA GLU A 81 -16.68 -9.09 -2.04
C GLU A 81 -16.80 -7.65 -2.55
N LEU A 82 -16.47 -6.65 -1.75
CA LEU A 82 -16.46 -5.26 -2.16
C LEU A 82 -15.43 -5.02 -3.29
N LEU A 83 -14.22 -5.57 -3.16
CA LEU A 83 -13.18 -5.46 -4.18
C LEU A 83 -13.56 -6.17 -5.49
N LYS A 84 -14.25 -7.33 -5.40
CA LYS A 84 -14.74 -8.07 -6.57
C LYS A 84 -15.92 -7.38 -7.26
N SER A 85 -16.69 -6.60 -6.53
CA SER A 85 -17.96 -6.02 -7.01
C SER A 85 -17.82 -5.01 -8.15
N GLY A 86 -16.60 -4.49 -8.40
CA GLY A 86 -16.33 -3.43 -9.35
C GLY A 86 -16.91 -2.05 -8.96
N LYS A 87 -17.47 -1.92 -7.75
CA LYS A 87 -17.98 -0.64 -7.22
C LYS A 87 -16.86 0.31 -6.84
N ILE A 88 -15.67 -0.22 -6.58
CA ILE A 88 -14.47 0.54 -6.26
C ILE A 88 -13.54 0.50 -7.47
N ASN A 89 -12.87 1.61 -7.73
CA ASN A 89 -11.80 1.65 -8.73
C ASN A 89 -10.53 1.01 -8.13
N ASN A 90 -10.35 -0.29 -8.39
CA ASN A 90 -9.23 -1.06 -7.84
C ASN A 90 -7.86 -0.51 -8.27
N ARG A 91 -7.75 0.07 -9.47
CA ARG A 91 -6.51 0.73 -9.92
C ARG A 91 -6.15 1.88 -8.99
N LEU A 92 -7.10 2.78 -8.73
CA LEU A 92 -6.89 3.91 -7.83
C LEU A 92 -6.59 3.45 -6.40
N LEU A 93 -7.30 2.41 -5.92
CA LEU A 93 -7.03 1.82 -4.61
C LEU A 93 -5.61 1.30 -4.51
N CYS A 94 -5.12 0.57 -5.52
CA CYS A 94 -3.74 0.10 -5.56
C CYS A 94 -2.73 1.26 -5.55
N GLU A 95 -2.96 2.32 -6.33
CA GLU A 95 -2.10 3.50 -6.34
C GLU A 95 -2.02 4.18 -4.96
N ILE A 96 -3.13 4.23 -4.23
CA ILE A 96 -3.20 4.79 -2.88
C ILE A 96 -2.43 3.91 -1.89
N ILE A 97 -2.72 2.60 -1.87
CA ILE A 97 -2.13 1.65 -0.90
C ILE A 97 -0.62 1.49 -1.10
N THR A 98 -0.15 1.51 -2.35
CA THR A 98 1.29 1.38 -2.66
C THR A 98 2.05 2.70 -2.54
N HIS A 99 1.38 3.80 -2.24
CA HIS A 99 2.02 5.09 -2.07
C HIS A 99 2.91 5.12 -0.82
N GLY A 100 4.14 5.63 -0.93
CA GLY A 100 5.12 5.60 0.16
C GLY A 100 4.74 6.30 1.48
N LYS A 101 3.66 7.10 1.49
CA LYS A 101 3.11 7.74 2.69
C LYS A 101 1.91 7.00 3.28
N PHE A 102 1.42 5.95 2.60
CA PHE A 102 0.21 5.25 3.04
C PHE A 102 0.40 4.51 4.36
N GLU A 103 1.57 3.87 4.56
CA GLU A 103 1.91 3.21 5.82
C GLU A 103 1.83 4.18 7.00
N ARG A 104 2.38 5.40 6.84
CA ARG A 104 2.29 6.44 7.87
C ARG A 104 0.84 6.85 8.15
N LEU A 105 0.03 7.04 7.09
CA LEU A 105 -1.38 7.36 7.24
C LEU A 105 -2.11 6.29 8.06
N MET A 106 -1.85 5.01 7.78
CA MET A 106 -2.45 3.90 8.52
C MET A 106 -1.99 3.88 9.98
N THR A 107 -0.69 4.07 10.24
CA THR A 107 -0.14 4.12 11.60
C THR A 107 -0.75 5.27 12.42
N ASP A 108 -0.80 6.49 11.87
CA ASP A 108 -1.39 7.63 12.55
C ASP A 108 -2.89 7.41 12.84
N THR A 109 -3.61 6.76 11.91
CA THR A 109 -5.02 6.42 12.06
C THR A 109 -5.23 5.34 13.13
N GLU A 110 -4.39 4.30 13.16
CA GLU A 110 -4.43 3.22 14.15
C GLU A 110 -4.21 3.77 15.57
N ILE A 111 -3.19 4.62 15.76
CA ILE A 111 -2.90 5.26 17.04
C ILE A 111 -4.13 6.00 17.58
N TYR A 112 -4.84 6.71 16.71
CA TYR A 112 -6.05 7.44 17.07
C TYR A 112 -7.23 6.51 17.40
N ILE A 113 -7.53 5.56 16.52
CA ILE A 113 -8.68 4.64 16.68
C ILE A 113 -8.53 3.78 17.92
N ASP A 114 -7.31 3.28 18.19
CA ASP A 114 -7.04 2.41 19.33
C ASP A 114 -6.76 3.20 20.62
N GLY A 115 -6.78 4.53 20.59
CA GLY A 115 -6.63 5.41 21.74
C GLY A 115 -5.23 5.35 22.39
N HIS A 116 -4.20 4.98 21.62
CA HIS A 116 -2.84 4.84 22.15
C HIS A 116 -2.22 6.16 22.63
N ALA A 117 -2.75 7.29 22.19
CA ALA A 117 -2.27 8.62 22.57
C ALA A 117 -3.15 9.30 23.64
N THR A 118 -4.37 8.83 23.87
CA THR A 118 -5.38 9.49 24.73
C THR A 118 -4.85 9.86 26.12
N ALA A 119 -4.17 8.94 26.79
CA ALA A 119 -3.61 9.22 28.12
C ALA A 119 -2.57 10.35 28.08
N ARG A 120 -1.74 10.41 27.02
CA ARG A 120 -0.71 11.44 26.89
C ARG A 120 -1.30 12.81 26.61
N PHE A 121 -2.36 12.90 25.79
CA PHE A 121 -3.07 14.15 25.54
C PHE A 121 -3.71 14.67 26.81
N ARG A 122 -4.35 13.78 27.59
CA ARG A 122 -4.93 14.13 28.86
C ARG A 122 -3.87 14.65 29.85
N ASP A 123 -2.79 13.90 30.06
CA ASP A 123 -1.72 14.27 31.01
C ASP A 123 -1.07 15.62 30.60
N MET A 124 -0.91 15.86 29.29
CA MET A 124 -0.40 17.13 28.78
C MET A 124 -1.35 18.29 29.08
N ASN A 125 -2.65 18.12 28.79
CA ASN A 125 -3.66 19.16 29.02
C ASN A 125 -3.85 19.42 30.52
N GLU A 126 -3.84 18.39 31.37
CA GLU A 126 -3.85 18.54 32.84
C GLU A 126 -2.64 19.35 33.32
N GLY A 127 -1.43 19.06 32.83
CA GLY A 127 -0.22 19.80 33.16
C GLY A 127 -0.27 21.27 32.75
N LEU A 128 -0.84 21.58 31.55
CA LEU A 128 -1.07 22.95 31.09
C LEU A 128 -2.07 23.69 32.01
N GLU A 129 -3.13 23.03 32.42
CA GLU A 129 -4.14 23.59 33.31
C GLU A 129 -3.57 23.84 34.75
N GLU A 130 -2.77 22.90 35.28
CA GLU A 130 -2.09 23.11 36.56
C GLU A 130 -1.16 24.33 36.50
N GLN A 131 -0.40 24.50 35.41
CA GLN A 131 0.45 25.69 35.22
C GLN A 131 -0.38 26.98 35.16
N ARG A 132 -1.51 26.95 34.42
CA ARG A 132 -2.44 28.07 34.32
C ARG A 132 -2.96 28.48 35.74
N LEU A 133 -3.45 27.52 36.50
CA LEU A 133 -3.96 27.74 37.84
C LEU A 133 -2.89 28.28 38.80
N ALA A 134 -1.67 27.74 38.71
CA ALA A 134 -0.54 28.23 39.54
C ALA A 134 -0.17 29.69 39.24
N LEU A 135 -0.24 30.10 37.95
CA LEU A 135 -0.01 31.49 37.55
C LEU A 135 -1.09 32.43 38.07
N ILE A 136 -2.36 32.03 37.98
CA ILE A 136 -3.49 32.79 38.50
C ILE A 136 -3.35 33.01 40.02
N GLN A 137 -3.01 31.97 40.77
CA GLN A 137 -2.82 32.04 42.24
C GLN A 137 -1.64 32.91 42.62
N LYS A 138 -0.50 32.82 41.92
CA LYS A 138 0.73 33.53 42.25
C LYS A 138 0.66 35.03 42.00
N HIS A 139 -0.06 35.44 40.96
CA HIS A 139 -0.04 36.83 40.51
C HIS A 139 -1.30 37.63 40.80
N ARG A 140 -2.32 37.08 41.48
CA ARG A 140 -3.63 37.72 41.70
C ARG A 140 -4.25 38.29 40.41
N TYR A 141 -3.97 37.62 39.27
CA TYR A 141 -4.47 38.08 37.97
C TYR A 141 -5.93 37.72 37.79
N VAL A 142 -6.64 38.67 37.14
CA VAL A 142 -8.00 38.54 36.69
C VAL A 142 -8.02 37.58 35.48
N ASP A 143 -9.04 36.76 35.37
CA ASP A 143 -9.35 35.98 34.14
C ASP A 143 -9.18 36.87 32.91
N GLY A 144 -8.28 36.52 31.98
CA GLY A 144 -8.02 37.27 30.74
C GLY A 144 -6.58 37.75 30.53
N ASP A 145 -5.62 37.33 31.40
CA ASP A 145 -4.21 37.59 31.12
C ASP A 145 -3.72 36.79 29.93
N LEU A 146 -2.93 37.43 29.06
CA LEU A 146 -2.35 36.81 27.84
C LEU A 146 -1.69 35.45 28.08
N TYR A 147 -1.01 35.26 29.21
CA TYR A 147 -0.38 33.99 29.57
C TYR A 147 -1.39 32.89 29.88
N SER A 148 -2.45 33.23 30.63
CA SER A 148 -3.54 32.29 30.94
C SER A 148 -4.26 31.86 29.67
N GLU A 149 -4.55 32.80 28.77
CA GLU A 149 -5.15 32.54 27.47
C GLU A 149 -4.23 31.73 26.55
N THR A 150 -2.93 32.00 26.58
CA THR A 150 -1.95 31.23 25.79
C THR A 150 -1.87 29.77 26.25
N LEU A 151 -1.90 29.50 27.55
CA LEU A 151 -1.89 28.13 28.07
C LEU A 151 -3.19 27.38 27.76
N LEU A 152 -4.33 28.09 27.79
CA LEU A 152 -5.61 27.51 27.39
C LEU A 152 -5.63 27.19 25.89
N ALA A 153 -5.12 28.11 25.07
CA ALA A 153 -5.03 27.91 23.62
C ALA A 153 -3.98 26.87 23.21
N ALA A 154 -3.05 26.51 24.09
CA ALA A 154 -2.07 25.47 23.88
C ALA A 154 -2.61 24.06 24.18
N GLN A 155 -3.78 23.94 24.81
CA GLN A 155 -4.45 22.66 24.99
C GLN A 155 -4.87 22.12 23.61
N LEU A 156 -4.57 20.83 23.38
CA LEU A 156 -4.86 20.17 22.10
C LEU A 156 -5.90 19.07 22.32
N GLU A 157 -6.95 19.11 21.54
CA GLU A 157 -7.86 17.97 21.44
C GLU A 157 -7.19 16.88 20.58
N GLU A 158 -7.22 15.65 21.06
CA GLU A 158 -6.64 14.50 20.37
C GLU A 158 -7.23 14.35 18.97
N GLU A 159 -8.54 14.51 18.85
CA GLU A 159 -9.27 14.44 17.58
C GLU A 159 -8.76 15.47 16.56
N ASP A 160 -8.64 16.74 16.97
CA ASP A 160 -8.18 17.81 16.10
C ASP A 160 -6.75 17.57 15.62
N PHE A 161 -5.88 17.10 16.52
CA PHE A 161 -4.50 16.76 16.17
C PHE A 161 -4.44 15.64 15.11
N PHE A 162 -5.10 14.50 15.36
CA PHE A 162 -5.06 13.38 14.44
C PHE A 162 -5.80 13.67 13.13
N CYS A 163 -6.92 14.38 13.16
CA CYS A 163 -7.59 14.86 11.95
C CYS A 163 -6.64 15.72 11.11
N HIS A 164 -5.90 16.64 11.73
CA HIS A 164 -4.97 17.49 10.99
C HIS A 164 -3.85 16.70 10.31
N ILE A 165 -3.16 15.81 11.04
CA ILE A 165 -2.02 15.05 10.47
C ILE A 165 -2.45 14.04 9.41
N THR A 166 -3.58 13.35 9.63
CA THR A 166 -4.11 12.39 8.66
C THR A 166 -4.60 13.08 7.39
N HIS A 167 -5.35 14.20 7.50
CA HIS A 167 -5.74 15.01 6.34
C HIS A 167 -4.52 15.50 5.54
N LYS A 168 -3.51 16.04 6.22
CA LYS A 168 -2.30 16.51 5.55
C LYS A 168 -1.57 15.40 4.79
N THR A 169 -1.49 14.21 5.39
CA THR A 169 -0.88 13.04 4.75
C THR A 169 -1.72 12.57 3.56
N TRP A 170 -3.04 12.52 3.73
CA TRP A 170 -3.98 12.17 2.67
C TRP A 170 -3.91 13.13 1.49
N ASP A 171 -3.98 14.44 1.73
CA ASP A 171 -3.86 15.47 0.70
C ASP A 171 -2.54 15.34 -0.08
N SER A 172 -1.45 15.01 0.61
CA SER A 172 -0.16 14.78 -0.04
C SER A 172 -0.18 13.56 -0.96
N ILE A 173 -0.83 12.46 -0.54
CA ILE A 173 -1.02 11.27 -1.37
C ILE A 173 -1.82 11.62 -2.62
N LEU A 174 -2.97 12.28 -2.46
CA LEU A 174 -3.82 12.68 -3.59
C LEU A 174 -3.11 13.62 -4.57
N HIS A 175 -2.32 14.57 -4.04
CA HIS A 175 -1.55 15.48 -4.88
C HIS A 175 -0.48 14.76 -5.69
N ASP A 176 0.19 13.79 -5.09
CA ASP A 176 1.25 13.01 -5.76
C ASP A 176 0.68 12.05 -6.82
N ILE A 177 -0.50 11.45 -6.58
CA ILE A 177 -1.20 10.58 -7.55
C ILE A 177 -1.76 11.39 -8.74
N ARG A 178 -2.14 12.65 -8.53
CA ARG A 178 -2.73 13.50 -9.57
C ARG A 178 -1.72 13.99 -10.63
N LYS A 179 -0.43 13.95 -10.34
CA LYS A 179 0.63 14.38 -11.29
C LYS A 179 0.83 13.36 -12.40
#